data_796eea35e6e9c62426311875bc15ccdb
#
_entry.id   796eea35e6e9c62426311875bc15ccdb
#
_cell.length_a   1.000
_cell.length_b   1.000
_cell.length_c   1.000
_cell.angle_alpha   90.00
_cell.angle_beta   90.00
_cell.angle_gamma   90.00
#
_symmetry.space_group_name_H-M   'P 1'
#
loop_
_entity.id
_entity.type
_entity.pdbx_description
1 polymer ?
#
loop_
_entity_poly.entity_id
_entity_poly.type
_entity_poly.pdbx_seq_one_letter_code
_entity_poly.pdbx_strand_id
1 'polypeptide(L)'
;NRSLVDPRFFLPKGRPVPVMGENFGKEIALYEDYRKLLDDKNVDAVCIATPDHWHALQAIDSVNAGKDVYLEKPVSMTIYEGRKIVDAVNRTKKVVSVGYMRRCAALYNKIPALIQSGKLGEISVINSHYYSNMTPNGIGNMKPEMPPKDFDWNAWLGPRAYRDFQYNIAPYMFLWWKDYSSQIANNGSHYIDIVQWLIGEQAPVAVTAVGTNHIIKDDRTIPENMDITYEFASGKLFNFRVCETTSVPGLKYGNIEIIGTKGSLYISDNGYRYYPATPGQFADWKQTFEKEEFNMPKEDWTYNHITDFINCVKTRNTPVSSIEQSYRSSSFALLANIALEVKERIIWDPVNERITNCEAANKLLHYEYRKPWKLE
;
A
#
# COMPACT_ATOMS: atom_id res chain seq x y z
N ASN A 1 10.46 6.78 25.20
CA ASN A 1 10.04 8.19 25.20
C ASN A 1 8.57 8.29 25.58
N ARG A 2 8.30 8.46 26.91
CA ARG A 2 6.93 8.61 27.44
C ARG A 2 6.28 9.96 27.06
N SER A 3 7.06 10.91 26.54
CA SER A 3 6.60 12.24 26.14
C SER A 3 5.74 12.27 24.87
N LEU A 4 5.81 11.22 24.02
CA LEU A 4 4.96 11.09 22.84
C LEU A 4 3.55 10.57 23.14
N VAL A 5 3.20 10.36 24.38
CA VAL A 5 1.85 9.94 24.82
C VAL A 5 1.04 11.17 25.23
N ASP A 6 1.12 12.26 24.45
CA ASP A 6 0.15 13.34 24.55
C ASP A 6 -1.23 12.78 24.13
N PRO A 7 -2.29 12.91 24.96
CA PRO A 7 -3.61 12.38 24.60
C PRO A 7 -4.22 13.01 23.36
N ARG A 8 -3.65 14.13 22.86
CA ARG A 8 -4.00 14.74 21.57
C ARG A 8 -3.46 13.97 20.37
N PHE A 9 -2.39 13.16 20.56
CA PHE A 9 -1.97 12.24 19.53
C PHE A 9 -2.97 11.09 19.41
N PHE A 10 -3.57 10.94 18.26
CA PHE A 10 -4.44 9.81 17.98
C PHE A 10 -3.59 8.53 17.89
N LEU A 11 -3.70 7.70 18.92
CA LEU A 11 -3.22 6.32 18.87
C LEU A 11 -4.44 5.42 18.63
N PRO A 12 -4.38 4.47 17.70
CA PRO A 12 -5.47 3.52 17.47
C PRO A 12 -5.84 2.84 18.78
N LYS A 13 -7.13 2.87 19.16
CA LYS A 13 -7.63 2.25 20.39
C LYS A 13 -7.17 0.79 20.49
N GLY A 14 -6.63 0.40 21.62
CA GLY A 14 -6.24 -0.98 21.94
C GLY A 14 -4.85 -1.40 21.44
N ARG A 15 -4.03 -0.49 20.91
CA ARG A 15 -2.62 -0.78 20.66
C ARG A 15 -1.78 -0.19 21.80
N PRO A 16 -1.24 -1.03 22.71
CA PRO A 16 -0.29 -0.56 23.71
C PRO A 16 0.96 -0.02 22.98
N VAL A 17 1.47 1.11 23.43
CA VAL A 17 2.81 1.54 23.00
C VAL A 17 3.80 0.52 23.58
N PRO A 18 4.56 -0.20 22.74
CA PRO A 18 5.53 -1.16 23.27
C PRO A 18 6.52 -0.44 24.16
N VAL A 19 6.72 -0.95 25.38
CA VAL A 19 7.82 -0.46 26.23
C VAL A 19 9.09 -1.08 25.66
N MET A 20 9.90 -0.25 25.00
CA MET A 20 11.17 -0.71 24.43
C MET A 20 12.07 -1.29 25.53
N GLY A 21 12.62 -2.46 25.29
CA GLY A 21 13.57 -3.14 26.16
C GLY A 21 13.00 -4.21 27.08
N GLU A 22 11.72 -4.20 27.45
CA GLU A 22 11.14 -5.21 28.37
C GLU A 22 11.17 -6.63 27.79
N ASN A 23 11.10 -6.78 26.47
CA ASN A 23 11.05 -8.10 25.82
C ASN A 23 12.40 -8.62 25.29
N PHE A 24 13.47 -7.83 25.36
CA PHE A 24 14.74 -8.19 24.71
C PHE A 24 15.86 -8.55 25.69
N GLY A 25 15.67 -8.32 27.01
CA GLY A 25 16.65 -8.65 28.05
C GLY A 25 18.02 -7.98 27.88
N LYS A 26 18.13 -7.00 26.97
CA LYS A 26 19.35 -6.23 26.65
C LYS A 26 19.00 -4.77 26.47
N GLU A 27 19.94 -3.90 26.79
CA GLU A 27 19.86 -2.48 26.44
C GLU A 27 19.80 -2.32 24.92
N ILE A 28 18.85 -1.52 24.44
CA ILE A 28 18.66 -1.24 23.01
C ILE A 28 19.30 0.12 22.72
N ALA A 29 20.22 0.16 21.75
CA ALA A 29 20.80 1.41 21.27
C ALA A 29 19.71 2.26 20.59
N LEU A 30 19.65 3.54 20.94
CA LEU A 30 18.71 4.51 20.38
C LEU A 30 19.47 5.53 19.52
N TYR A 31 18.94 5.78 18.32
CA TYR A 31 19.50 6.73 17.37
C TYR A 31 18.43 7.77 17.03
N GLU A 32 18.76 9.06 17.17
CA GLU A 32 17.88 10.16 16.75
C GLU A 32 17.90 10.35 15.23
N ASP A 33 19.06 10.07 14.62
CA ASP A 33 19.27 10.12 13.16
C ASP A 33 19.50 8.70 12.64
N TYR A 34 18.62 8.24 11.72
CA TYR A 34 18.71 6.91 11.13
C TYR A 34 20.05 6.64 10.44
N ARG A 35 20.74 7.67 9.93
CA ARG A 35 22.06 7.53 9.29
C ARG A 35 23.12 7.02 10.28
N LYS A 36 23.00 7.39 11.57
CA LYS A 36 23.87 6.86 12.63
C LYS A 36 23.61 5.39 12.92
N LEU A 37 22.33 4.97 12.80
CA LEU A 37 21.99 3.54 12.86
C LEU A 37 22.61 2.79 11.68
N LEU A 38 22.61 3.37 10.47
CA LEU A 38 23.20 2.74 9.29
C LEU A 38 24.74 2.63 9.38
N ASP A 39 25.39 3.53 10.10
CA ASP A 39 26.86 3.49 10.36
C ASP A 39 27.24 2.32 11.30
N ASP A 40 26.32 1.81 12.12
CA ASP A 40 26.59 0.73 13.07
C ASP A 40 26.84 -0.59 12.33
N LYS A 41 28.01 -1.18 12.57
CA LYS A 41 28.46 -2.45 11.96
C LYS A 41 27.79 -3.69 12.56
N ASN A 42 27.12 -3.55 13.70
CA ASN A 42 26.36 -4.64 14.34
C ASN A 42 24.92 -4.74 13.81
N VAL A 43 24.51 -3.84 12.93
CA VAL A 43 23.20 -3.87 12.27
C VAL A 43 23.36 -4.50 10.88
N ASP A 44 22.76 -5.66 10.64
CA ASP A 44 22.78 -6.37 9.35
C ASP A 44 21.59 -5.99 8.47
N ALA A 45 20.43 -5.76 9.09
CA ALA A 45 19.18 -5.44 8.41
C ALA A 45 18.38 -4.40 9.18
N VAL A 46 17.55 -3.65 8.47
CA VAL A 46 16.70 -2.61 9.06
C VAL A 46 15.23 -2.84 8.70
N CYS A 47 14.33 -2.44 9.61
CA CYS A 47 12.90 -2.33 9.36
C CYS A 47 12.53 -0.85 9.23
N ILE A 48 12.00 -0.45 8.08
CA ILE A 48 11.56 0.93 7.80
C ILE A 48 10.05 0.96 7.93
N ALA A 49 9.55 1.59 9.00
CA ALA A 49 8.13 1.76 9.31
C ALA A 49 7.82 3.24 9.65
N THR A 50 8.55 4.13 9.02
CA THR A 50 8.35 5.58 9.10
C THR A 50 7.13 6.01 8.26
N PRO A 51 6.70 7.28 8.31
CA PRO A 51 5.72 7.77 7.35
C PRO A 51 6.18 7.62 5.89
N ASP A 52 5.23 7.41 4.98
CA ASP A 52 5.46 7.02 3.58
C ASP A 52 6.48 7.91 2.85
N HIS A 53 6.50 9.22 3.17
CA HIS A 53 7.40 10.18 2.52
C HIS A 53 8.90 10.04 2.89
N TRP A 54 9.21 9.21 3.88
CA TRP A 54 10.56 8.87 4.27
C TRP A 54 11.09 7.59 3.60
N HIS A 55 10.19 6.74 3.09
CA HIS A 55 10.53 5.40 2.63
C HIS A 55 11.65 5.40 1.59
N ALA A 56 11.58 6.29 0.59
CA ALA A 56 12.54 6.28 -0.51
C ALA A 56 13.97 6.60 -0.05
N LEU A 57 14.15 7.68 0.70
CA LEU A 57 15.47 8.06 1.22
C LEU A 57 16.04 6.96 2.11
N GLN A 58 15.24 6.50 3.09
CA GLN A 58 15.74 5.53 4.06
C GLN A 58 16.04 4.17 3.42
N ALA A 59 15.23 3.73 2.45
CA ALA A 59 15.48 2.47 1.74
C ALA A 59 16.76 2.54 0.90
N ILE A 60 16.95 3.61 0.12
CA ILE A 60 18.14 3.82 -0.72
C ILE A 60 19.40 3.92 0.14
N ASP A 61 19.36 4.75 1.18
CA ASP A 61 20.50 4.92 2.11
C ASP A 61 20.86 3.60 2.79
N SER A 62 19.85 2.81 3.20
CA SER A 62 20.06 1.53 3.86
C SER A 62 20.75 0.51 2.96
N VAL A 63 20.28 0.33 1.72
CA VAL A 63 20.91 -0.62 0.79
C VAL A 63 22.30 -0.14 0.35
N ASN A 64 22.53 1.16 0.21
CA ASN A 64 23.84 1.73 -0.06
C ASN A 64 24.80 1.56 1.12
N ALA A 65 24.30 1.62 2.37
CA ALA A 65 25.08 1.31 3.58
C ALA A 65 25.32 -0.19 3.78
N GLY A 66 24.85 -1.03 2.85
CA GLY A 66 25.04 -2.47 2.88
C GLY A 66 24.08 -3.23 3.78
N LYS A 67 22.95 -2.64 4.18
CA LYS A 67 21.91 -3.28 5.00
C LYS A 67 20.85 -3.95 4.13
N ASP A 68 20.32 -5.07 4.58
CA ASP A 68 19.09 -5.64 4.05
C ASP A 68 17.88 -4.91 4.64
N VAL A 69 16.73 -4.87 3.94
CA VAL A 69 15.63 -3.99 4.33
C VAL A 69 14.28 -4.71 4.35
N TYR A 70 13.56 -4.60 5.45
CA TYR A 70 12.12 -4.78 5.49
C TYR A 70 11.47 -3.41 5.40
N LEU A 71 10.83 -3.11 4.27
CA LEU A 71 10.22 -1.81 3.99
C LEU A 71 8.70 -1.91 4.16
N GLU A 72 8.11 -1.09 5.02
CA GLU A 72 6.64 -1.00 5.07
C GLU A 72 6.07 -0.44 3.77
N LYS A 73 4.84 -0.83 3.49
CA LYS A 73 4.06 -0.34 2.33
C LYS A 73 3.45 1.05 2.63
N PRO A 74 3.21 1.89 1.61
CA PRO A 74 3.59 1.73 0.20
C PRO A 74 5.10 1.89 0.00
N VAL A 75 5.62 1.43 -1.11
CA VAL A 75 7.06 1.48 -1.39
C VAL A 75 7.60 2.91 -1.35
N SER A 76 6.83 3.87 -1.87
CA SER A 76 7.23 5.27 -2.04
C SER A 76 6.01 6.18 -2.19
N MET A 77 6.25 7.49 -2.20
CA MET A 77 5.24 8.53 -2.47
C MET A 77 5.06 8.83 -3.96
N THR A 78 6.05 8.51 -4.78
CA THR A 78 6.03 8.81 -6.22
C THR A 78 6.57 7.64 -7.05
N ILE A 79 6.21 7.62 -8.33
CA ILE A 79 6.70 6.63 -9.31
C ILE A 79 8.22 6.70 -9.42
N TYR A 80 8.76 7.92 -9.52
CA TYR A 80 10.21 8.15 -9.64
C TYR A 80 10.98 7.61 -8.42
N GLU A 81 10.51 7.91 -7.21
CA GLU A 81 11.11 7.38 -5.97
C GLU A 81 11.14 5.86 -5.95
N GLY A 82 10.01 5.23 -6.30
CA GLY A 82 9.92 3.76 -6.31
C GLY A 82 10.90 3.13 -7.29
N ARG A 83 11.04 3.70 -8.50
CA ARG A 83 12.03 3.27 -9.48
C ARG A 83 13.46 3.43 -8.96
N LYS A 84 13.78 4.54 -8.30
CA LYS A 84 15.10 4.75 -7.69
C LYS A 84 15.43 3.73 -6.60
N ILE A 85 14.44 3.32 -5.80
CA ILE A 85 14.65 2.23 -4.83
C ILE A 85 14.98 0.91 -5.55
N VAL A 86 14.20 0.55 -6.57
CA VAL A 86 14.44 -0.66 -7.37
C VAL A 86 15.85 -0.65 -7.96
N ASP A 87 16.26 0.47 -8.56
CA ASP A 87 17.59 0.62 -9.16
C ASP A 87 18.72 0.47 -8.11
N ALA A 88 18.55 1.06 -6.93
CA ALA A 88 19.51 0.93 -5.83
C ALA A 88 19.62 -0.53 -5.34
N VAL A 89 18.50 -1.22 -5.20
CA VAL A 89 18.48 -2.64 -4.81
C VAL A 89 19.14 -3.51 -5.88
N ASN A 90 18.85 -3.27 -7.15
CA ASN A 90 19.46 -4.01 -8.26
C ASN A 90 20.98 -3.79 -8.33
N ARG A 91 21.47 -2.61 -8.00
CA ARG A 91 22.90 -2.27 -7.95
C ARG A 91 23.60 -2.90 -6.75
N THR A 92 23.00 -2.82 -5.56
CA THR A 92 23.60 -3.28 -4.30
C THR A 92 23.42 -4.77 -4.03
N LYS A 93 22.48 -5.42 -4.71
CA LYS A 93 22.10 -6.84 -4.51
C LYS A 93 21.66 -7.15 -3.08
N LYS A 94 21.11 -6.15 -2.38
CA LYS A 94 20.56 -6.32 -1.04
C LYS A 94 19.18 -6.96 -1.10
N VAL A 95 18.84 -7.70 -0.06
CA VAL A 95 17.50 -8.28 0.09
C VAL A 95 16.57 -7.19 0.60
N VAL A 96 15.52 -6.92 -0.17
CA VAL A 96 14.46 -5.98 0.22
C VAL A 96 13.11 -6.66 0.10
N SER A 97 12.39 -6.77 1.22
CA SER A 97 11.03 -7.28 1.30
C SER A 97 10.09 -6.15 1.67
N VAL A 98 8.97 -6.02 0.98
CA VAL A 98 7.98 -4.97 1.26
C VAL A 98 6.78 -5.55 2.02
N GLY A 99 6.23 -4.82 2.99
CA GLY A 99 5.20 -5.24 3.94
C GLY A 99 3.84 -5.68 3.37
N TYR A 100 3.83 -6.42 2.26
CA TYR A 100 2.63 -7.03 1.67
C TYR A 100 2.38 -8.44 2.22
N MET A 101 2.12 -8.54 3.52
CA MET A 101 2.03 -9.79 4.29
C MET A 101 0.99 -10.79 3.75
N ARG A 102 -0.05 -10.34 3.01
CA ARG A 102 -1.04 -11.24 2.41
C ARG A 102 -0.43 -12.24 1.43
N ARG A 103 0.72 -11.94 0.82
CA ARG A 103 1.45 -12.86 -0.07
C ARG A 103 1.96 -14.12 0.64
N CYS A 104 2.08 -14.08 1.97
CA CYS A 104 2.45 -15.25 2.79
C CYS A 104 1.24 -16.00 3.36
N ALA A 105 0.01 -15.54 3.11
CA ALA A 105 -1.18 -16.24 3.58
C ALA A 105 -1.50 -17.45 2.71
N ALA A 106 -1.73 -18.61 3.33
CA ALA A 106 -2.06 -19.85 2.64
C ALA A 106 -3.33 -19.73 1.79
N LEU A 107 -4.27 -18.87 2.18
CA LEU A 107 -5.46 -18.54 1.39
C LEU A 107 -5.08 -18.09 -0.03
N TYR A 108 -4.27 -17.03 -0.13
CA TYR A 108 -3.95 -16.43 -1.42
C TYR A 108 -3.06 -17.33 -2.28
N ASN A 109 -2.32 -18.25 -1.67
CA ASN A 109 -1.55 -19.26 -2.40
C ASN A 109 -2.44 -20.35 -3.05
N LYS A 110 -3.70 -20.51 -2.60
CA LYS A 110 -4.67 -21.46 -3.22
C LYS A 110 -5.39 -20.86 -4.43
N ILE A 111 -5.57 -19.55 -4.45
CA ILE A 111 -6.37 -18.88 -5.48
C ILE A 111 -5.82 -19.04 -6.91
N PRO A 112 -4.50 -18.97 -7.16
CA PRO A 112 -3.94 -19.20 -8.51
C PRO A 112 -4.35 -20.55 -9.09
N ALA A 113 -4.32 -21.63 -8.30
CA ALA A 113 -4.75 -22.95 -8.76
C ALA A 113 -6.24 -22.98 -9.10
N LEU A 114 -7.09 -22.26 -8.35
CA LEU A 114 -8.51 -22.13 -8.64
C LEU A 114 -8.73 -21.38 -9.96
N ILE A 115 -8.01 -20.29 -10.21
CA ILE A 115 -8.09 -19.54 -11.47
C ILE A 115 -7.62 -20.42 -12.64
N GLN A 116 -6.50 -21.12 -12.49
CA GLN A 116 -5.94 -22.01 -13.51
C GLN A 116 -6.83 -23.23 -13.81
N SER A 117 -7.67 -23.65 -12.88
CA SER A 117 -8.61 -24.77 -13.10
C SER A 117 -9.68 -24.50 -14.18
N GLY A 118 -9.79 -23.25 -14.66
CA GLY A 118 -10.77 -22.84 -15.65
C GLY A 118 -12.19 -22.63 -15.11
N LYS A 119 -12.38 -22.76 -13.79
CA LYS A 119 -13.70 -22.54 -13.15
C LYS A 119 -14.24 -21.13 -13.40
N LEU A 120 -13.38 -20.12 -13.46
CA LEU A 120 -13.78 -18.73 -13.77
C LEU A 120 -14.01 -18.51 -15.27
N GLY A 121 -13.43 -19.32 -16.15
CA GLY A 121 -13.34 -19.01 -17.56
C GLY A 121 -12.42 -17.79 -17.80
N GLU A 122 -12.76 -16.95 -18.80
CA GLU A 122 -12.03 -15.71 -19.04
C GLU A 122 -12.43 -14.65 -18.01
N ILE A 123 -11.45 -14.10 -17.30
CA ILE A 123 -11.66 -13.03 -16.32
C ILE A 123 -11.88 -11.72 -17.07
N SER A 124 -12.97 -11.03 -16.76
CA SER A 124 -13.36 -9.76 -17.40
C SER A 124 -13.25 -8.56 -16.48
N VAL A 125 -13.77 -8.67 -15.26
CA VAL A 125 -13.84 -7.57 -14.29
C VAL A 125 -13.41 -8.03 -12.91
N ILE A 126 -12.68 -7.18 -12.24
CA ILE A 126 -12.33 -7.36 -10.84
C ILE A 126 -12.86 -6.15 -10.06
N ASN A 127 -13.48 -6.39 -8.91
CA ASN A 127 -13.91 -5.34 -7.99
C ASN A 127 -13.22 -5.54 -6.65
N SER A 128 -12.74 -4.45 -6.05
CA SER A 128 -12.24 -4.48 -4.68
C SER A 128 -12.54 -3.16 -3.98
N HIS A 129 -12.47 -3.18 -2.64
CA HIS A 129 -12.77 -1.98 -1.86
C HIS A 129 -12.06 -1.97 -0.52
N TYR A 130 -11.89 -0.75 -0.01
CA TYR A 130 -11.57 -0.46 1.38
C TYR A 130 -12.66 0.44 1.97
N TYR A 131 -13.34 -0.05 3.01
CA TYR A 131 -14.40 0.67 3.71
C TYR A 131 -14.03 0.89 5.17
N SER A 132 -14.25 2.11 5.64
CA SER A 132 -14.07 2.48 7.03
C SER A 132 -15.07 3.59 7.39
N ASN A 133 -15.46 3.68 8.65
CA ASN A 133 -16.37 4.75 9.07
C ASN A 133 -15.62 5.80 9.87
N MET A 134 -15.42 6.96 9.27
CA MET A 134 -14.79 8.14 9.88
C MET A 134 -15.81 9.22 10.27
N THR A 135 -17.12 8.97 10.06
CA THR A 135 -18.16 9.93 10.41
C THR A 135 -18.37 10.04 11.92
N PRO A 136 -18.79 11.23 12.42
CA PRO A 136 -18.97 12.46 11.67
C PRO A 136 -17.69 13.32 11.59
N ASN A 137 -16.69 13.11 12.44
CA ASN A 137 -15.62 14.07 12.72
C ASN A 137 -14.34 13.88 11.89
N GLY A 138 -14.17 12.72 11.24
CA GLY A 138 -12.94 12.43 10.50
C GLY A 138 -11.67 12.55 11.36
N ILE A 139 -10.67 13.25 10.84
CA ILE A 139 -9.45 13.61 11.57
C ILE A 139 -9.58 14.92 12.38
N GLY A 140 -10.76 15.53 12.39
CA GLY A 140 -11.03 16.79 13.06
C GLY A 140 -10.46 18.02 12.34
N ASN A 141 -10.73 19.19 12.96
CA ASN A 141 -10.20 20.47 12.50
C ASN A 141 -9.29 21.04 13.60
N MET A 142 -8.02 21.24 13.27
CA MET A 142 -7.01 21.71 14.21
C MET A 142 -6.24 22.90 13.64
N LYS A 143 -5.98 23.89 14.50
CA LYS A 143 -5.13 25.02 14.13
C LYS A 143 -3.67 24.62 14.20
N PRO A 144 -2.79 25.27 13.40
CA PRO A 144 -1.37 25.15 13.57
C PRO A 144 -0.96 25.58 15.00
N GLU A 145 -0.06 24.78 15.59
CA GLU A 145 0.48 25.00 16.94
C GLU A 145 2.00 24.75 16.96
N MET A 146 2.66 25.07 18.05
CA MET A 146 4.03 24.63 18.28
C MET A 146 4.04 23.11 18.52
N PRO A 147 4.98 22.35 17.90
CA PRO A 147 5.12 20.93 18.18
C PRO A 147 5.51 20.71 19.68
N PRO A 148 5.23 19.54 20.24
CA PRO A 148 5.71 19.18 21.57
C PRO A 148 7.23 19.37 21.67
N LYS A 149 7.73 19.76 22.86
CA LYS A 149 9.15 20.11 23.08
C LYS A 149 10.13 19.04 22.60
N ASP A 150 9.77 17.76 22.77
CA ASP A 150 10.62 16.62 22.43
C ASP A 150 10.25 15.99 21.07
N PHE A 151 9.53 16.72 20.21
CA PHE A 151 9.14 16.27 18.89
C PHE A 151 9.78 17.14 17.80
N ASP A 152 10.78 16.62 17.11
CA ASP A 152 11.43 17.30 15.99
C ASP A 152 10.54 17.27 14.75
N TRP A 153 9.69 18.30 14.63
CA TRP A 153 8.80 18.46 13.49
C TRP A 153 9.55 18.64 12.17
N ASN A 154 10.70 19.30 12.18
CA ASN A 154 11.49 19.50 10.98
C ASN A 154 12.09 18.19 10.46
N ALA A 155 12.57 17.33 11.35
CA ALA A 155 13.01 15.98 11.00
C ALA A 155 11.81 15.10 10.56
N TRP A 156 10.65 15.23 11.20
CA TRP A 156 9.46 14.49 10.77
C TRP A 156 9.03 14.86 9.35
N LEU A 157 9.04 16.14 8.98
CA LEU A 157 8.73 16.61 7.61
C LEU A 157 9.73 16.09 6.58
N GLY A 158 10.99 15.93 6.96
CA GLY A 158 12.03 15.39 6.06
C GLY A 158 12.08 16.07 4.69
N PRO A 159 11.96 15.31 3.59
CA PRO A 159 12.05 15.82 2.23
C PRO A 159 10.82 16.64 1.79
N ARG A 160 9.72 16.64 2.56
CA ARG A 160 8.51 17.38 2.20
C ARG A 160 8.64 18.87 2.47
N ALA A 161 7.90 19.66 1.73
CA ALA A 161 7.83 21.11 1.93
C ALA A 161 7.49 21.44 3.39
N TYR A 162 8.07 22.53 3.91
CA TYR A 162 7.76 22.99 5.25
C TYR A 162 6.29 23.40 5.37
N ARG A 163 5.67 23.02 6.49
CA ARG A 163 4.38 23.53 6.96
C ARG A 163 4.37 23.54 8.49
N ASP A 164 3.48 24.34 9.04
CA ASP A 164 3.27 24.38 10.49
C ASP A 164 2.71 23.08 11.04
N PHE A 165 3.06 22.77 12.27
CA PHE A 165 2.61 21.55 12.95
C PHE A 165 1.12 21.60 13.29
N GLN A 166 0.45 20.45 13.10
CA GLN A 166 -0.92 20.20 13.54
C GLN A 166 -1.02 18.80 14.13
N TYR A 167 -1.74 18.62 15.24
CA TYR A 167 -1.90 17.32 15.89
C TYR A 167 -2.69 16.29 15.06
N ASN A 168 -3.45 16.74 14.07
CA ASN A 168 -4.13 15.84 13.12
C ASN A 168 -3.29 15.52 11.88
N ILE A 169 -1.97 15.69 11.96
CA ILE A 169 -0.99 15.19 10.97
C ILE A 169 -0.15 14.08 11.59
N ALA A 170 0.60 14.41 12.63
CA ALA A 170 1.56 13.52 13.25
C ALA A 170 1.10 13.08 14.66
N PRO A 171 1.44 11.85 15.08
CA PRO A 171 2.27 10.87 14.37
C PRO A 171 1.50 9.98 13.38
N TYR A 172 0.16 9.87 13.44
CA TYR A 172 -0.59 8.83 12.75
C TYR A 172 -1.52 9.34 11.64
N MET A 173 -2.12 10.55 11.80
CA MET A 173 -3.17 11.03 10.89
C MET A 173 -2.62 11.55 9.55
N PHE A 174 -1.31 11.45 9.30
CA PHE A 174 -0.68 11.79 8.02
C PHE A 174 -1.28 11.02 6.83
N LEU A 175 -1.92 9.88 7.08
CA LEU A 175 -2.58 9.03 6.08
C LEU A 175 -3.69 9.77 5.29
N TRP A 176 -4.25 10.85 5.85
CA TRP A 176 -5.31 11.66 5.24
C TRP A 176 -4.79 12.95 4.58
N TRP A 177 -3.46 13.10 4.53
CA TRP A 177 -2.82 14.25 3.93
C TRP A 177 -2.03 13.86 2.68
N LYS A 178 -2.44 14.39 1.50
CA LYS A 178 -1.82 14.04 0.20
C LYS A 178 -0.32 14.25 0.14
N ASP A 179 0.20 15.15 0.98
CA ASP A 179 1.63 15.42 1.07
C ASP A 179 2.41 14.29 1.72
N TYR A 180 1.77 13.40 2.46
CA TYR A 180 2.46 12.37 3.27
C TYR A 180 1.97 10.96 2.97
N SER A 181 0.76 10.79 2.41
CA SER A 181 0.18 9.48 2.09
C SER A 181 -1.11 9.61 1.26
N SER A 182 -1.83 8.52 1.10
CA SER A 182 -3.23 8.46 0.67
C SER A 182 -3.88 7.16 1.11
N GLN A 183 -5.21 7.10 1.17
CA GLN A 183 -5.90 5.85 1.53
C GLN A 183 -5.77 4.76 0.46
N ILE A 184 -5.61 5.15 -0.81
CA ILE A 184 -5.34 4.20 -1.90
C ILE A 184 -3.95 3.58 -1.70
N ALA A 185 -2.93 4.39 -1.40
CA ALA A 185 -1.56 3.93 -1.20
C ALA A 185 -1.38 3.19 0.13
N ASN A 186 -2.03 3.63 1.20
CA ASN A 186 -1.87 3.02 2.51
C ASN A 186 -2.72 1.75 2.68
N ASN A 187 -4.04 1.87 2.74
CA ASN A 187 -4.92 0.72 2.95
C ASN A 187 -5.25 -0.01 1.64
N GLY A 188 -5.46 0.74 0.55
CA GLY A 188 -5.81 0.17 -0.75
C GLY A 188 -4.72 -0.70 -1.35
N SER A 189 -3.46 -0.35 -1.14
CA SER A 189 -2.33 -1.09 -1.70
C SER A 189 -2.30 -2.57 -1.29
N HIS A 190 -2.80 -2.93 -0.13
CA HIS A 190 -2.91 -4.32 0.30
C HIS A 190 -3.83 -5.17 -0.59
N TYR A 191 -4.92 -4.57 -1.08
CA TYR A 191 -5.88 -5.25 -1.97
C TYR A 191 -5.40 -5.18 -3.43
N ILE A 192 -4.86 -4.04 -3.83
CA ILE A 192 -4.30 -3.82 -5.16
C ILE A 192 -3.16 -4.82 -5.42
N ASP A 193 -2.26 -5.01 -4.45
CA ASP A 193 -1.16 -5.96 -4.56
C ASP A 193 -1.64 -7.39 -4.78
N ILE A 194 -2.63 -7.85 -4.01
CA ILE A 194 -3.21 -9.18 -4.18
C ILE A 194 -3.93 -9.32 -5.52
N VAL A 195 -4.74 -8.33 -5.91
CA VAL A 195 -5.44 -8.37 -7.19
C VAL A 195 -4.44 -8.45 -8.35
N GLN A 196 -3.46 -7.55 -8.38
CA GLN A 196 -2.42 -7.52 -9.40
C GLN A 196 -1.70 -8.87 -9.52
N TRP A 197 -1.32 -9.48 -8.38
CA TRP A 197 -0.68 -10.78 -8.34
C TRP A 197 -1.57 -11.90 -8.86
N LEU A 198 -2.83 -11.98 -8.39
CA LEU A 198 -3.77 -13.06 -8.73
C LEU A 198 -4.17 -13.05 -10.20
N ILE A 199 -4.35 -11.88 -10.81
CA ILE A 199 -4.77 -11.76 -12.22
C ILE A 199 -3.59 -11.75 -13.21
N GLY A 200 -2.34 -11.69 -12.71
CA GLY A 200 -1.13 -11.72 -13.51
C GLY A 200 -0.82 -10.45 -14.29
N GLU A 201 -1.50 -9.34 -14.01
CA GLU A 201 -1.28 -8.06 -14.69
C GLU A 201 -0.11 -7.29 -14.05
N GLN A 202 0.78 -6.73 -14.86
CA GLN A 202 1.97 -6.04 -14.35
C GLN A 202 1.77 -4.53 -14.18
N ALA A 203 0.94 -3.93 -15.01
CA ALA A 203 0.62 -2.50 -14.95
C ALA A 203 -0.69 -2.22 -15.70
N PRO A 204 -1.45 -1.17 -15.35
CA PRO A 204 -2.54 -0.68 -16.17
C PRO A 204 -2.00 0.06 -17.41
N VAL A 205 -2.80 0.15 -18.46
CA VAL A 205 -2.53 1.01 -19.62
C VAL A 205 -3.29 2.35 -19.51
N ALA A 206 -4.33 2.40 -18.70
CA ALA A 206 -5.02 3.65 -18.38
C ALA A 206 -5.63 3.60 -16.97
N VAL A 207 -5.79 4.76 -16.35
CA VAL A 207 -6.40 4.93 -15.03
C VAL A 207 -7.37 6.10 -15.06
N THR A 208 -8.57 5.87 -14.54
CA THR A 208 -9.57 6.89 -14.25
C THR A 208 -9.86 6.89 -12.77
N ALA A 209 -9.90 8.06 -12.13
CA ALA A 209 -10.22 8.18 -10.73
C ALA A 209 -11.09 9.41 -10.47
N VAL A 210 -12.10 9.26 -9.61
CA VAL A 210 -12.94 10.34 -9.12
C VAL A 210 -13.04 10.27 -7.61
N GLY A 211 -13.16 11.43 -6.96
CA GLY A 211 -13.25 11.48 -5.51
C GLY A 211 -14.04 12.68 -5.03
N THR A 212 -14.67 12.56 -3.84
CA THR A 212 -15.52 13.59 -3.25
C THR A 212 -15.28 13.76 -1.76
N ASN A 213 -15.49 14.99 -1.27
CA ASN A 213 -15.52 15.36 0.14
C ASN A 213 -16.79 16.18 0.40
N HIS A 214 -17.86 15.57 0.93
CA HIS A 214 -19.11 16.33 1.19
C HIS A 214 -19.77 15.97 2.53
N ILE A 215 -19.46 14.81 3.10
CA ILE A 215 -20.03 14.34 4.37
C ILE A 215 -19.14 14.75 5.55
N ILE A 216 -17.86 14.37 5.51
CA ILE A 216 -16.93 14.62 6.60
C ILE A 216 -16.29 16.01 6.41
N LYS A 217 -16.44 16.87 7.40
CA LYS A 217 -15.91 18.25 7.37
C LYS A 217 -14.70 18.35 8.31
N ASP A 218 -13.57 17.90 7.84
CA ASP A 218 -12.30 17.92 8.56
C ASP A 218 -11.15 18.51 7.70
N ASP A 219 -9.94 18.51 8.22
CA ASP A 219 -8.78 19.13 7.56
C ASP A 219 -8.11 18.24 6.50
N ARG A 220 -8.64 17.03 6.21
CA ARG A 220 -8.05 16.13 5.22
C ARG A 220 -7.84 16.78 3.85
N THR A 221 -6.81 16.37 3.14
CA THR A 221 -6.53 16.83 1.78
C THR A 221 -6.75 15.75 0.71
N ILE A 222 -7.18 14.57 1.12
CA ILE A 222 -7.59 13.48 0.22
C ILE A 222 -9.11 13.30 0.25
N PRO A 223 -9.74 12.76 -0.80
CA PRO A 223 -11.16 12.48 -0.81
C PRO A 223 -11.58 11.45 0.25
N GLU A 224 -12.77 11.61 0.82
CA GLU A 224 -13.38 10.63 1.73
C GLU A 224 -13.98 9.43 0.99
N ASN A 225 -14.41 9.64 -0.25
CA ASN A 225 -14.91 8.60 -1.14
C ASN A 225 -14.18 8.71 -2.48
N MET A 226 -13.71 7.57 -3.00
CA MET A 226 -12.98 7.49 -4.26
C MET A 226 -13.41 6.24 -5.03
N ASP A 227 -13.66 6.41 -6.33
CA ASP A 227 -13.83 5.32 -7.29
C ASP A 227 -12.72 5.37 -8.34
N ILE A 228 -12.03 4.27 -8.53
CA ILE A 228 -10.90 4.13 -9.43
C ILE A 228 -11.15 2.97 -10.39
N THR A 229 -10.89 3.17 -11.67
CA THR A 229 -10.88 2.12 -12.69
C THR A 229 -9.50 2.03 -13.35
N TYR A 230 -8.91 0.86 -13.31
CA TYR A 230 -7.69 0.50 -14.04
C TYR A 230 -8.06 -0.32 -15.26
N GLU A 231 -7.55 0.06 -16.42
CA GLU A 231 -7.72 -0.65 -17.69
C GLU A 231 -6.41 -1.38 -18.01
N PHE A 232 -6.50 -2.66 -18.39
CA PHE A 232 -5.35 -3.46 -18.75
C PHE A 232 -5.27 -3.70 -20.26
N ALA A 233 -4.05 -3.92 -20.76
CA ALA A 233 -3.84 -4.28 -22.18
C ALA A 233 -4.56 -5.58 -22.59
N SER A 234 -4.82 -6.47 -21.64
CA SER A 234 -5.61 -7.69 -21.84
C SER A 234 -7.11 -7.44 -22.04
N GLY A 235 -7.59 -6.21 -21.83
CA GLY A 235 -9.01 -5.86 -21.84
C GLY A 235 -9.74 -6.05 -20.50
N LYS A 236 -9.08 -6.60 -19.47
CA LYS A 236 -9.64 -6.68 -18.13
C LYS A 236 -9.82 -5.30 -17.52
N LEU A 237 -10.82 -5.16 -16.65
CA LEU A 237 -11.02 -3.96 -15.83
C LEU A 237 -10.85 -4.30 -14.35
N PHE A 238 -10.17 -3.43 -13.61
CA PHE A 238 -10.12 -3.51 -12.16
C PHE A 238 -10.68 -2.22 -11.55
N ASN A 239 -11.77 -2.36 -10.78
CA ASN A 239 -12.41 -1.26 -10.06
C ASN A 239 -12.02 -1.34 -8.59
N PHE A 240 -11.51 -0.25 -8.05
CA PHE A 240 -11.17 -0.12 -6.64
C PHE A 240 -11.90 1.05 -6.02
N ARG A 241 -12.55 0.83 -4.87
CA ARG A 241 -13.28 1.85 -4.14
C ARG A 241 -12.69 2.09 -2.77
N VAL A 242 -12.55 3.35 -2.38
CA VAL A 242 -12.38 3.77 -0.99
C VAL A 242 -13.66 4.47 -0.54
N CYS A 243 -14.19 4.10 0.62
CA CYS A 243 -15.33 4.77 1.23
C CYS A 243 -15.09 4.90 2.75
N GLU A 244 -15.00 6.12 3.24
CA GLU A 244 -14.76 6.40 4.66
C GLU A 244 -15.98 6.93 5.39
N THR A 245 -17.15 6.84 4.76
CA THR A 245 -18.43 7.27 5.35
C THR A 245 -19.26 6.12 5.91
N THR A 246 -18.83 4.87 5.73
CA THR A 246 -19.51 3.69 6.25
C THR A 246 -18.55 2.52 6.39
N SER A 247 -18.81 1.64 7.38
CA SER A 247 -18.12 0.35 7.54
C SER A 247 -18.94 -0.84 7.01
N VAL A 248 -20.07 -0.59 6.36
CA VAL A 248 -20.88 -1.65 5.77
C VAL A 248 -20.13 -2.25 4.58
N PRO A 249 -20.00 -3.60 4.49
CA PRO A 249 -19.30 -4.23 3.37
C PRO A 249 -19.95 -3.87 2.02
N GLY A 250 -19.15 -3.41 1.08
CA GLY A 250 -19.59 -3.07 -0.28
C GLY A 250 -19.88 -4.30 -1.14
N LEU A 251 -19.17 -5.40 -0.88
CA LEU A 251 -19.36 -6.69 -1.52
C LEU A 251 -19.91 -7.70 -0.52
N LYS A 252 -20.89 -8.47 -0.95
CA LYS A 252 -21.65 -9.40 -0.08
C LYS A 252 -20.75 -10.44 0.62
N TYR A 253 -19.68 -10.88 -0.01
CA TYR A 253 -18.92 -12.04 0.44
C TYR A 253 -17.42 -11.80 0.62
N GLY A 254 -16.95 -10.56 0.58
CA GLY A 254 -15.54 -10.25 0.78
C GLY A 254 -15.13 -8.87 0.31
N ASN A 255 -13.82 -8.65 0.26
CA ASN A 255 -13.24 -7.37 -0.17
C ASN A 255 -12.73 -7.41 -1.62
N ILE A 256 -12.66 -8.59 -2.23
CA ILE A 256 -12.25 -8.79 -3.61
C ILE A 256 -13.28 -9.70 -4.30
N GLU A 257 -13.70 -9.31 -5.49
CA GLU A 257 -14.53 -10.09 -6.39
C GLU A 257 -13.83 -10.21 -7.74
N ILE A 258 -13.68 -11.43 -8.24
CA ILE A 258 -13.14 -11.71 -9.57
C ILE A 258 -14.25 -12.32 -10.40
N ILE A 259 -14.63 -11.65 -11.49
CA ILE A 259 -15.72 -12.03 -12.36
C ILE A 259 -15.17 -12.61 -13.67
N GLY A 260 -15.59 -13.82 -13.97
CA GLY A 260 -15.25 -14.49 -15.22
C GLY A 260 -16.46 -15.03 -15.95
N THR A 261 -16.26 -15.51 -17.17
CA THR A 261 -17.34 -15.97 -18.05
C THR A 261 -18.07 -17.23 -17.56
N LYS A 262 -17.44 -18.02 -16.66
CA LYS A 262 -18.01 -19.27 -16.12
C LYS A 262 -18.28 -19.25 -14.63
N GLY A 263 -17.90 -18.16 -13.93
CA GLY A 263 -18.16 -18.02 -12.50
C GLY A 263 -17.53 -16.77 -11.90
N SER A 264 -17.90 -16.51 -10.64
CA SER A 264 -17.36 -15.41 -9.84
C SER A 264 -16.73 -15.95 -8.57
N LEU A 265 -15.59 -15.36 -8.18
CA LEU A 265 -14.86 -15.67 -6.98
C LEU A 265 -14.87 -14.47 -6.04
N TYR A 266 -15.35 -14.66 -4.82
CA TYR A 266 -15.35 -13.67 -3.74
C TYR A 266 -14.30 -14.07 -2.71
N ILE A 267 -13.41 -13.14 -2.36
CA ILE A 267 -12.29 -13.38 -1.43
C ILE A 267 -12.41 -12.39 -0.27
N SER A 268 -12.33 -12.92 0.95
CA SER A 268 -12.15 -12.18 2.20
C SER A 268 -10.90 -12.68 2.93
N ASP A 269 -10.50 -11.99 3.98
CA ASP A 269 -9.38 -12.46 4.82
C ASP A 269 -9.68 -13.79 5.56
N ASN A 270 -10.94 -14.23 5.56
CA ASN A 270 -11.39 -15.46 6.20
C ASN A 270 -11.60 -16.63 5.23
N GLY A 271 -11.41 -16.46 3.93
CA GLY A 271 -11.60 -17.51 2.95
C GLY A 271 -12.16 -17.01 1.62
N TYR A 272 -12.62 -17.92 0.79
CA TYR A 272 -13.23 -17.58 -0.50
C TYR A 272 -14.56 -18.32 -0.73
N ARG A 273 -15.36 -17.77 -1.66
CA ARG A 273 -16.57 -18.39 -2.19
C ARG A 273 -16.57 -18.29 -3.71
N TYR A 274 -16.72 -19.43 -4.36
CA TYR A 274 -16.90 -19.52 -5.80
C TYR A 274 -18.37 -19.79 -6.12
N TYR A 275 -18.91 -19.03 -7.06
CA TYR A 275 -20.26 -19.22 -7.60
C TYR A 275 -20.17 -19.46 -9.11
N PRO A 276 -20.65 -20.61 -9.60
CA PRO A 276 -20.71 -20.86 -11.03
C PRO A 276 -21.70 -19.91 -11.71
N ALA A 277 -21.37 -19.44 -12.91
CA ALA A 277 -22.26 -18.63 -13.72
C ALA A 277 -23.42 -19.47 -14.28
N THR A 278 -24.59 -18.88 -14.40
CA THR A 278 -25.70 -19.48 -15.14
C THR A 278 -25.56 -19.08 -16.60
N PRO A 279 -25.62 -20.05 -17.55
CA PRO A 279 -25.62 -19.75 -18.96
C PRO A 279 -26.77 -18.79 -19.34
N GLY A 280 -26.46 -17.77 -20.15
CA GLY A 280 -27.44 -16.83 -20.67
C GLY A 280 -28.22 -17.42 -21.86
N GLN A 281 -29.19 -16.67 -22.37
CA GLN A 281 -30.07 -17.11 -23.48
C GLN A 281 -29.31 -17.42 -24.81
N PHE A 282 -28.10 -16.94 -24.97
CA PHE A 282 -27.27 -17.20 -26.16
C PHE A 282 -26.11 -18.16 -25.87
N ALA A 283 -26.11 -18.80 -24.69
CA ALA A 283 -25.05 -19.71 -24.30
C ALA A 283 -25.34 -21.14 -24.84
N ASP A 284 -24.30 -21.73 -25.44
CA ASP A 284 -24.31 -23.12 -25.96
C ASP A 284 -23.58 -24.11 -25.03
N TRP A 285 -23.09 -23.64 -23.89
CA TRP A 285 -22.36 -24.43 -22.91
C TRP A 285 -23.24 -24.79 -21.70
N LYS A 286 -22.89 -25.88 -21.04
CA LYS A 286 -23.53 -26.31 -19.79
C LYS A 286 -22.62 -26.04 -18.60
N GLN A 287 -23.21 -25.59 -17.49
CA GLN A 287 -22.50 -25.45 -16.23
C GLN A 287 -22.07 -26.84 -15.73
N THR A 288 -20.76 -27.02 -15.50
CA THR A 288 -20.15 -28.26 -15.01
C THR A 288 -19.52 -28.12 -13.62
N PHE A 289 -19.44 -26.90 -13.09
CA PHE A 289 -18.85 -26.63 -11.80
C PHE A 289 -19.93 -26.37 -10.74
N GLU A 290 -19.65 -26.80 -9.51
CA GLU A 290 -20.52 -26.56 -8.37
C GLU A 290 -19.99 -25.37 -7.55
N LYS A 291 -20.88 -24.80 -6.72
CA LYS A 291 -20.50 -23.81 -5.72
C LYS A 291 -19.44 -24.38 -4.79
N GLU A 292 -18.42 -23.57 -4.48
CA GLU A 292 -17.36 -23.95 -3.57
C GLU A 292 -17.18 -22.87 -2.50
N GLU A 293 -16.94 -23.29 -1.27
CA GLU A 293 -16.64 -22.42 -0.14
C GLU A 293 -15.43 -22.98 0.61
N PHE A 294 -14.48 -22.09 0.90
CA PHE A 294 -13.31 -22.42 1.70
C PHE A 294 -13.18 -21.40 2.84
N ASN A 295 -13.11 -21.91 4.06
CA ASN A 295 -12.88 -21.10 5.25
C ASN A 295 -11.42 -21.27 5.69
N MET A 296 -10.73 -20.15 5.84
CA MET A 296 -9.32 -20.12 6.22
C MET A 296 -9.19 -20.30 7.74
N PRO A 297 -8.34 -21.23 8.23
CA PRO A 297 -7.90 -21.22 9.62
C PRO A 297 -7.19 -19.91 9.96
N LYS A 298 -7.30 -19.50 11.22
CA LYS A 298 -6.59 -18.30 11.71
C LYS A 298 -5.07 -18.48 11.54
N GLU A 299 -4.43 -17.52 10.92
CA GLU A 299 -3.01 -17.53 10.58
C GLU A 299 -2.38 -16.18 10.90
N ASP A 300 -1.14 -16.16 11.34
CA ASP A 300 -0.36 -14.91 11.51
C ASP A 300 0.47 -14.63 10.25
N TRP A 301 -0.12 -13.90 9.31
CA TRP A 301 0.54 -13.55 8.05
C TRP A 301 1.75 -12.65 8.25
N THR A 302 1.73 -11.81 9.29
CA THR A 302 2.85 -10.91 9.60
C THR A 302 4.05 -11.72 10.05
N TYR A 303 3.84 -12.69 10.94
CA TYR A 303 4.90 -13.61 11.37
C TYR A 303 5.50 -14.37 10.19
N ASN A 304 4.65 -14.94 9.33
CA ASN A 304 5.10 -15.69 8.15
C ASN A 304 5.92 -14.81 7.21
N HIS A 305 5.49 -13.57 7.00
CA HIS A 305 6.14 -12.63 6.10
C HIS A 305 7.50 -12.14 6.63
N ILE A 306 7.60 -11.87 7.94
CA ILE A 306 8.87 -11.54 8.58
C ILE A 306 9.82 -12.75 8.54
N THR A 307 9.29 -13.95 8.73
CA THR A 307 10.07 -15.19 8.63
C THR A 307 10.61 -15.39 7.20
N ASP A 308 9.81 -15.12 6.16
CA ASP A 308 10.27 -15.15 4.76
C ASP A 308 11.43 -14.16 4.56
N PHE A 309 11.28 -12.92 5.02
CA PHE A 309 12.35 -11.92 4.94
C PHE A 309 13.65 -12.40 5.60
N ILE A 310 13.59 -12.88 6.85
CA ILE A 310 14.77 -13.36 7.58
C ILE A 310 15.43 -14.55 6.85
N ASN A 311 14.64 -15.46 6.31
CA ASN A 311 15.15 -16.58 5.52
C ASN A 311 15.82 -16.09 4.23
N CYS A 312 15.22 -15.13 3.53
CA CYS A 312 15.81 -14.53 2.33
C CYS A 312 17.13 -13.80 2.64
N VAL A 313 17.22 -13.09 3.77
CA VAL A 313 18.48 -12.47 4.23
C VAL A 313 19.58 -13.53 4.42
N LYS A 314 19.26 -14.70 5.01
CA LYS A 314 20.22 -15.79 5.24
C LYS A 314 20.63 -16.51 3.98
N THR A 315 19.67 -16.75 3.07
CA THR A 315 19.86 -17.59 1.87
C THR A 315 20.18 -16.79 0.62
N ARG A 316 20.00 -15.48 0.65
CA ARG A 316 20.06 -14.57 -0.51
C ARG A 316 19.01 -14.85 -1.58
N ASN A 317 17.94 -15.55 -1.25
CA ASN A 317 16.80 -15.73 -2.14
C ASN A 317 15.98 -14.45 -2.27
N THR A 318 15.15 -14.38 -3.32
CA THR A 318 14.22 -13.28 -3.54
C THR A 318 13.00 -13.43 -2.64
N PRO A 319 12.63 -12.41 -1.85
CA PRO A 319 11.41 -12.43 -1.02
C PRO A 319 10.13 -12.58 -1.85
N VAL A 320 9.09 -13.13 -1.24
CA VAL A 320 7.75 -13.26 -1.86
C VAL A 320 7.14 -11.92 -2.25
N SER A 321 7.48 -10.84 -1.53
CA SER A 321 7.15 -9.45 -1.85
C SER A 321 8.41 -8.67 -2.23
N SER A 322 9.04 -9.06 -3.35
CA SER A 322 10.25 -8.41 -3.84
C SER A 322 9.99 -6.95 -4.20
N ILE A 323 11.04 -6.13 -4.16
CA ILE A 323 10.92 -4.69 -4.40
C ILE A 323 10.34 -4.36 -5.78
N GLU A 324 10.71 -5.08 -6.85
CA GLU A 324 10.18 -4.83 -8.20
C GLU A 324 8.66 -5.09 -8.27
N GLN A 325 8.19 -6.22 -7.75
CA GLN A 325 6.76 -6.54 -7.73
C GLN A 325 5.97 -5.56 -6.87
N SER A 326 6.52 -5.23 -5.70
CA SER A 326 5.89 -4.31 -4.75
C SER A 326 5.85 -2.87 -5.27
N TYR A 327 6.88 -2.46 -6.01
CA TYR A 327 6.87 -1.18 -6.72
C TYR A 327 5.76 -1.13 -7.77
N ARG A 328 5.58 -2.19 -8.56
CA ARG A 328 4.47 -2.26 -9.52
C ARG A 328 3.12 -2.14 -8.81
N SER A 329 2.90 -2.88 -7.73
CA SER A 329 1.67 -2.79 -6.94
C SER A 329 1.46 -1.38 -6.37
N SER A 330 2.50 -0.73 -5.82
CA SER A 330 2.41 0.65 -5.34
C SER A 330 2.12 1.63 -6.46
N SER A 331 2.65 1.39 -7.68
CA SER A 331 2.45 2.27 -8.84
C SER A 331 0.97 2.41 -9.22
N PHE A 332 0.14 1.37 -9.05
CA PHE A 332 -1.30 1.48 -9.27
C PHE A 332 -1.91 2.59 -8.38
N ALA A 333 -1.60 2.56 -7.09
CA ALA A 333 -2.12 3.54 -6.15
C ALA A 333 -1.62 4.97 -6.47
N LEU A 334 -0.34 5.09 -6.85
CA LEU A 334 0.26 6.38 -7.21
C LEU A 334 -0.35 6.94 -8.50
N LEU A 335 -0.57 6.12 -9.53
CA LEU A 335 -1.25 6.53 -10.76
C LEU A 335 -2.70 6.98 -10.50
N ALA A 336 -3.42 6.29 -9.59
CA ALA A 336 -4.76 6.72 -9.20
C ALA A 336 -4.74 8.09 -8.50
N ASN A 337 -3.77 8.34 -7.60
CA ASN A 337 -3.60 9.65 -6.96
C ASN A 337 -3.34 10.76 -8.01
N ILE A 338 -2.53 10.47 -9.03
CA ILE A 338 -2.26 11.40 -10.13
C ILE A 338 -3.54 11.68 -10.93
N ALA A 339 -4.30 10.63 -11.30
CA ALA A 339 -5.57 10.77 -12.03
C ALA A 339 -6.60 11.61 -11.22
N LEU A 340 -6.69 11.41 -9.90
CA LEU A 340 -7.51 12.22 -8.99
C LEU A 340 -7.10 13.72 -8.99
N GLU A 341 -5.79 13.98 -8.96
CA GLU A 341 -5.27 15.36 -8.89
C GLU A 341 -5.52 16.11 -10.21
N VAL A 342 -5.25 15.47 -11.36
CA VAL A 342 -5.47 16.11 -12.67
C VAL A 342 -6.92 16.05 -13.12
N LYS A 343 -7.75 15.21 -12.50
CA LYS A 343 -9.17 14.98 -12.85
C LYS A 343 -9.39 14.55 -14.31
N GLU A 344 -8.47 13.77 -14.82
CA GLU A 344 -8.48 13.25 -16.19
C GLU A 344 -8.20 11.74 -16.20
N ARG A 345 -8.71 11.04 -17.21
CA ARG A 345 -8.25 9.70 -17.53
C ARG A 345 -6.82 9.78 -18.07
N ILE A 346 -5.86 9.18 -17.34
CA ILE A 346 -4.46 9.14 -17.74
C ILE A 346 -4.16 7.86 -18.53
N ILE A 347 -3.30 7.97 -19.56
CA ILE A 347 -2.79 6.85 -20.36
C ILE A 347 -1.34 6.63 -19.94
N TRP A 348 -1.06 5.44 -19.42
CA TRP A 348 0.22 5.06 -18.85
C TRP A 348 1.04 4.20 -19.82
N ASP A 349 2.28 4.57 -20.04
CA ASP A 349 3.29 3.75 -20.69
C ASP A 349 4.16 3.08 -19.62
N PRO A 350 3.93 1.77 -19.32
CA PRO A 350 4.64 1.08 -18.23
C PRO A 350 6.09 0.73 -18.59
N VAL A 351 6.51 0.86 -19.85
CA VAL A 351 7.88 0.59 -20.28
C VAL A 351 8.76 1.81 -20.05
N ASN A 352 8.26 2.99 -20.45
CA ASN A 352 8.98 4.25 -20.30
C ASN A 352 8.60 5.00 -19.01
N GLU A 353 7.69 4.46 -18.23
CA GLU A 353 7.18 5.00 -16.95
C GLU A 353 6.76 6.47 -17.07
N ARG A 354 5.89 6.75 -18.05
CA ARG A 354 5.37 8.09 -18.30
C ARG A 354 3.89 8.08 -18.69
N ILE A 355 3.23 9.20 -18.44
CA ILE A 355 1.86 9.45 -18.88
C ILE A 355 1.90 10.12 -20.25
N THR A 356 1.20 9.54 -21.24
CA THR A 356 1.36 9.93 -22.65
C THR A 356 0.38 10.98 -23.12
N ASN A 357 -0.72 11.21 -22.41
CA ASN A 357 -1.80 12.10 -22.82
C ASN A 357 -1.95 13.37 -21.96
N CYS A 358 -1.21 13.50 -20.85
CA CYS A 358 -1.34 14.61 -19.93
C CYS A 358 0.00 15.04 -19.36
N GLU A 359 0.54 16.17 -19.82
CA GLU A 359 1.85 16.68 -19.35
C GLU A 359 1.78 17.18 -17.89
N ALA A 360 0.63 17.69 -17.44
CA ALA A 360 0.44 18.07 -16.05
C ALA A 360 0.57 16.88 -15.11
N ALA A 361 0.09 15.69 -15.54
CA ALA A 361 0.22 14.45 -14.80
C ALA A 361 1.68 13.94 -14.72
N ASN A 362 2.48 14.13 -15.79
CA ASN A 362 3.90 13.78 -15.76
C ASN A 362 4.69 14.57 -14.71
N LYS A 363 4.33 15.81 -14.45
CA LYS A 363 4.97 16.61 -13.38
C LYS A 363 4.70 16.07 -11.98
N LEU A 364 3.68 15.23 -11.82
CA LEU A 364 3.33 14.59 -10.54
C LEU A 364 4.04 13.23 -10.34
N LEU A 365 4.81 12.75 -11.34
CA LEU A 365 5.60 11.52 -11.19
C LEU A 365 6.73 11.66 -10.16
N HIS A 366 7.05 12.90 -9.79
CA HIS A 366 7.98 13.23 -8.72
C HIS A 366 7.61 14.60 -8.11
N TYR A 367 8.25 14.95 -6.98
CA TYR A 367 8.18 16.27 -6.36
C TYR A 367 9.58 16.74 -5.94
N GLU A 368 9.77 18.06 -5.85
CA GLU A 368 11.05 18.62 -5.42
C GLU A 368 11.26 18.38 -3.91
N TYR A 369 12.40 17.82 -3.56
CA TYR A 369 12.77 17.61 -2.17
C TYR A 369 13.21 18.91 -1.52
N ARG A 370 12.73 19.13 -0.31
CA ARG A 370 13.20 20.24 0.53
C ARG A 370 14.67 20.01 0.94
N LYS A 371 15.48 21.03 0.76
CA LYS A 371 16.89 21.01 1.22
C LYS A 371 16.97 20.74 2.73
N PRO A 372 17.98 19.98 3.23
CA PRO A 372 19.14 19.47 2.49
C PRO A 372 18.93 18.11 1.81
N TRP A 373 17.71 17.56 1.80
CA TRP A 373 17.41 16.22 1.32
C TRP A 373 17.58 16.12 -0.20
N LYS A 374 18.09 14.98 -0.66
CA LYS A 374 18.27 14.65 -2.09
C LYS A 374 17.97 13.18 -2.28
N LEU A 375 17.36 12.83 -3.39
CA LEU A 375 17.24 11.46 -3.86
C LEU A 375 18.38 11.21 -4.85
N GLU A 376 19.38 10.38 -4.46
CA GLU A 376 20.56 10.06 -5.29
C GLU A 376 20.38 8.77 -6.10
#